data_66c9d5b10c74cf0e0a141ad68cc2ef76
#
_entry.id   66c9d5b10c74cf0e0a141ad68cc2ef76
#
_cell.length_a   1.000
_cell.length_b   1.000
_cell.length_c   1.000
_cell.angle_alpha   90.00
_cell.angle_beta   90.00
_cell.angle_gamma   90.00
#
_symmetry.space_group_name_H-M   'P 1'
#
loop_
_entity.id
_entity.type
_entity.pdbx_description
1 polymer ?
#
loop_
_entity_poly.entity_id
_entity_poly.type
_entity_poly.pdbx_seq_one_letter_code
_entity_poly.pdbx_strand_id
1 'polypeptide(L)'
;MFPVSFTTKSGKIATIRPVTIDDVPAETDFINTASREDTFITFSGEQLTEIEERAYIQDCLHRMSKGDLIKLVCIIDGVLAADCTVGRDINTRRRGYHRGTFGLVVRKEYRGDGIGEVLMKITMETAWQKLNGLQIVTLHVLGNNTIAQKLYEKYGFTECGRVKNGYWYHEGYVDDITMLIQRP
;
A
#
# COMPACT_ATOMS: atom_id res chain seq x y z
N MET A 1 -14.57 -2.03 13.27
CA MET A 1 -14.45 -0.66 13.85
C MET A 1 -12.97 -0.41 14.09
N PHE A 2 -12.42 0.77 13.72
CA PHE A 2 -11.03 1.12 14.00
C PHE A 2 -10.90 1.84 15.35
N PRO A 3 -9.74 1.77 16.02
CA PRO A 3 -8.53 1.03 15.65
C PRO A 3 -8.66 -0.49 15.83
N VAL A 4 -7.83 -1.27 15.10
CA VAL A 4 -7.69 -2.72 15.26
C VAL A 4 -6.27 -3.02 15.74
N SER A 5 -6.13 -3.78 16.83
CA SER A 5 -4.82 -4.18 17.35
C SER A 5 -4.59 -5.68 17.18
N PHE A 6 -3.35 -6.05 16.95
CA PHE A 6 -2.91 -7.46 16.89
C PHE A 6 -1.49 -7.60 17.45
N THR A 7 -1.11 -8.83 17.78
CA THR A 7 0.25 -9.15 18.21
C THR A 7 1.06 -9.63 17.01
N THR A 8 2.20 -9.01 16.75
CA THR A 8 3.14 -9.41 15.70
C THR A 8 3.83 -10.74 16.05
N LYS A 9 4.56 -11.35 15.11
CA LYS A 9 5.31 -12.59 15.37
C LYS A 9 6.41 -12.39 16.43
N SER A 10 6.97 -11.18 16.51
CA SER A 10 7.97 -10.82 17.53
C SER A 10 7.37 -10.50 18.91
N GLY A 11 6.03 -10.55 19.05
CA GLY A 11 5.33 -10.28 20.30
C GLY A 11 4.99 -8.81 20.56
N LYS A 12 5.24 -7.90 19.62
CA LYS A 12 4.87 -6.49 19.76
C LYS A 12 3.38 -6.27 19.48
N ILE A 13 2.81 -5.24 20.10
CA ILE A 13 1.44 -4.82 19.80
C ILE A 13 1.47 -3.82 18.64
N ALA A 14 0.80 -4.18 17.56
CA ALA A 14 0.60 -3.33 16.40
C ALA A 14 -0.85 -2.82 16.37
N THR A 15 -1.04 -1.55 16.03
CA THR A 15 -2.34 -0.91 15.91
C THR A 15 -2.57 -0.39 14.50
N ILE A 16 -3.64 -0.82 13.85
CA ILE A 16 -4.05 -0.40 12.51
C ILE A 16 -5.20 0.58 12.63
N ARG A 17 -5.09 1.70 11.94
CA ARG A 17 -6.13 2.73 11.86
C ARG A 17 -6.10 3.51 10.54
N PRO A 18 -7.15 4.24 10.20
CA PRO A 18 -7.10 5.20 9.11
C PRO A 18 -6.02 6.26 9.35
N VAL A 19 -5.40 6.72 8.26
CA VAL A 19 -4.48 7.85 8.28
C VAL A 19 -5.22 9.14 8.70
N THR A 20 -4.51 10.05 9.34
CA THR A 20 -5.00 11.38 9.72
C THR A 20 -4.03 12.46 9.25
N ILE A 21 -4.44 13.72 9.33
CA ILE A 21 -3.55 14.84 8.95
C ILE A 21 -2.36 14.97 9.91
N ASP A 22 -2.50 14.50 11.14
CA ASP A 22 -1.45 14.54 12.15
C ASP A 22 -0.33 13.52 11.86
N ASP A 23 -0.56 12.57 10.95
CA ASP A 23 0.44 11.59 10.54
C ASP A 23 1.47 12.15 9.53
N VAL A 24 1.28 13.37 9.00
CA VAL A 24 2.16 13.95 7.98
C VAL A 24 3.64 13.87 8.33
N PRO A 25 4.11 14.24 9.53
CA PRO A 25 5.54 14.12 9.85
C PRO A 25 6.03 12.65 9.84
N ALA A 26 5.21 11.73 10.36
CA ALA A 26 5.52 10.30 10.40
C ALA A 26 5.51 9.65 9.00
N GLU A 27 4.55 10.04 8.15
CA GLU A 27 4.47 9.59 6.74
C GLU A 27 5.64 10.14 5.92
N THR A 28 6.02 11.41 6.12
CA THR A 28 7.21 12.00 5.46
C THR A 28 8.49 11.24 5.81
N ASP A 29 8.71 10.95 7.10
CA ASP A 29 9.86 10.14 7.54
C ASP A 29 9.77 8.70 6.99
N PHE A 30 8.58 8.12 6.99
CA PHE A 30 8.32 6.77 6.49
C PHE A 30 8.67 6.63 5.01
N ILE A 31 8.12 7.47 4.14
CA ILE A 31 8.35 7.37 2.69
C ILE A 31 9.80 7.73 2.34
N ASN A 32 10.37 8.73 2.99
CA ASN A 32 11.77 9.12 2.78
C ASN A 32 12.76 8.04 3.24
N THR A 33 12.43 7.31 4.31
CA THR A 33 13.23 6.16 4.73
C THR A 33 13.12 5.02 3.73
N ALA A 34 11.93 4.70 3.26
CA ALA A 34 11.73 3.67 2.24
C ALA A 34 12.40 4.04 0.90
N SER A 35 12.37 5.33 0.51
CA SER A 35 13.06 5.82 -0.69
C SER A 35 14.58 5.65 -0.60
N ARG A 36 15.20 5.98 0.55
CA ARG A 36 16.65 5.78 0.77
C ARG A 36 17.08 4.30 0.77
N GLU A 37 16.17 3.38 1.05
CA GLU A 37 16.47 1.95 0.97
C GLU A 37 16.66 1.45 -0.47
N ASP A 38 16.25 2.25 -1.48
CA ASP A 38 16.20 1.85 -2.89
C ASP A 38 15.58 0.46 -3.06
N THR A 39 14.40 0.29 -2.48
CA THR A 39 13.67 -0.97 -2.42
C THR A 39 12.60 -1.06 -3.52
N PHE A 40 11.63 -1.94 -3.37
CA PHE A 40 10.61 -2.27 -4.38
C PHE A 40 9.44 -1.26 -4.43
N ILE A 41 9.73 0.03 -4.25
CA ILE A 41 8.79 1.13 -4.45
C ILE A 41 9.24 2.00 -5.62
N THR A 42 8.40 2.91 -6.07
CA THR A 42 8.73 3.80 -7.22
C THR A 42 9.74 4.90 -6.87
N PHE A 43 9.95 5.16 -5.59
CA PHE A 43 10.99 6.10 -5.13
C PHE A 43 12.34 5.38 -5.00
N SER A 44 13.40 6.00 -5.54
CA SER A 44 14.77 5.43 -5.54
C SER A 44 15.81 6.48 -5.10
N GLY A 45 15.60 7.08 -3.94
CA GLY A 45 16.46 8.10 -3.35
C GLY A 45 15.83 9.49 -3.30
N GLU A 46 14.76 9.76 -4.03
CA GLU A 46 14.03 11.03 -3.97
C GLU A 46 13.48 11.25 -2.56
N GLN A 47 13.50 12.50 -2.12
CA GLN A 47 13.02 12.89 -0.79
C GLN A 47 11.86 13.88 -0.92
N LEU A 48 10.78 13.60 -0.21
CA LEU A 48 9.63 14.49 -0.13
C LEU A 48 9.78 15.45 1.06
N THR A 49 9.31 16.67 0.88
CA THR A 49 9.13 17.63 1.97
C THR A 49 7.81 17.35 2.70
N GLU A 50 7.69 17.83 3.94
CA GLU A 50 6.40 17.76 4.66
C GLU A 50 5.27 18.52 3.94
N ILE A 51 5.60 19.52 3.12
CA ILE A 51 4.60 20.27 2.33
C ILE A 51 4.01 19.36 1.25
N GLU A 52 4.85 18.63 0.53
CA GLU A 52 4.42 17.68 -0.51
C GLU A 52 3.63 16.52 0.10
N GLU A 53 4.13 15.94 1.19
CA GLU A 53 3.43 14.86 1.88
C GLU A 53 2.10 15.31 2.47
N ARG A 54 2.03 16.53 3.02
CA ARG A 54 0.77 17.13 3.51
C ARG A 54 -0.26 17.25 2.39
N ALA A 55 0.16 17.72 1.21
CA ALA A 55 -0.72 17.83 0.06
C ALA A 55 -1.25 16.43 -0.38
N TYR A 56 -0.38 15.43 -0.38
CA TYR A 56 -0.77 14.04 -0.67
C TYR A 56 -1.75 13.48 0.38
N ILE A 57 -1.48 13.65 1.67
CA ILE A 57 -2.38 13.18 2.74
C ILE A 57 -3.72 13.92 2.71
N GLN A 58 -3.74 15.21 2.40
CA GLN A 58 -4.99 15.97 2.23
C GLN A 58 -5.83 15.41 1.07
N ASP A 59 -5.20 15.08 -0.08
CA ASP A 59 -5.90 14.40 -1.19
C ASP A 59 -6.44 13.02 -0.74
N CYS A 60 -5.62 12.23 -0.05
CA CYS A 60 -6.06 10.94 0.51
C CYS A 60 -7.30 11.11 1.39
N LEU A 61 -7.28 12.04 2.34
CA LEU A 61 -8.41 12.29 3.25
C LEU A 61 -9.66 12.75 2.48
N HIS A 62 -9.49 13.62 1.47
CA HIS A 62 -10.58 14.03 0.59
C HIS A 62 -11.19 12.83 -0.14
N ARG A 63 -10.37 11.99 -0.77
CA ARG A 63 -10.81 10.78 -1.46
C ARG A 63 -11.46 9.76 -0.53
N MET A 64 -10.93 9.61 0.68
CA MET A 64 -11.53 8.77 1.72
C MET A 64 -12.93 9.27 2.10
N SER A 65 -13.13 10.58 2.23
CA SER A 65 -14.44 11.18 2.52
C SER A 65 -15.47 10.97 1.39
N LYS A 66 -15.00 10.77 0.15
CA LYS A 66 -15.83 10.46 -1.04
C LYS A 66 -16.10 8.97 -1.23
N GLY A 67 -15.44 8.10 -0.45
CA GLY A 67 -15.52 6.65 -0.65
C GLY A 67 -14.75 6.15 -1.86
N ASP A 68 -13.67 6.84 -2.24
CA ASP A 68 -12.81 6.51 -3.39
C ASP A 68 -11.44 5.97 -2.99
N LEU A 69 -11.12 6.01 -1.69
CA LEU A 69 -9.85 5.54 -1.15
C LEU A 69 -10.02 4.94 0.25
N ILE A 70 -9.28 3.90 0.53
CA ILE A 70 -8.94 3.44 1.87
C ILE A 70 -7.43 3.59 2.04
N LYS A 71 -6.98 4.32 3.06
CA LYS A 71 -5.56 4.36 3.47
C LYS A 71 -5.49 4.06 4.96
N LEU A 72 -4.82 2.96 5.30
CA LEU A 72 -4.60 2.51 6.67
C LEU A 72 -3.11 2.53 7.00
N VAL A 73 -2.80 2.93 8.22
CA VAL A 73 -1.45 2.91 8.78
C VAL A 73 -1.37 1.91 9.92
N CYS A 74 -0.19 1.31 10.07
CA CYS A 74 0.14 0.41 11.18
C CYS A 74 1.17 1.08 12.08
N ILE A 75 0.84 1.25 13.36
CA ILE A 75 1.67 1.88 14.37
C ILE A 75 2.16 0.83 15.36
N ILE A 76 3.46 0.82 15.65
CA ILE A 76 4.10 -0.02 16.66
C ILE A 76 5.01 0.86 17.52
N ASP A 77 4.83 0.84 18.83
CA ASP A 77 5.63 1.64 19.78
C ASP A 77 5.68 3.14 19.42
N GLY A 78 4.59 3.68 18.87
CA GLY A 78 4.50 5.08 18.39
C GLY A 78 5.13 5.35 17.01
N VAL A 79 5.73 4.34 16.36
CA VAL A 79 6.36 4.45 15.04
C VAL A 79 5.40 3.98 13.95
N LEU A 80 5.31 4.70 12.82
CA LEU A 80 4.61 4.27 11.63
C LEU A 80 5.44 3.15 10.95
N ALA A 81 5.01 1.92 11.15
CA ALA A 81 5.70 0.71 10.71
C ALA A 81 5.33 0.28 9.28
N ALA A 82 4.10 0.57 8.86
CA ALA A 82 3.60 0.22 7.53
C ALA A 82 2.41 1.09 7.13
N ASP A 83 2.23 1.27 5.82
CA ASP A 83 1.01 1.81 5.25
C ASP A 83 0.44 0.89 4.16
N CYS A 84 -0.86 1.00 3.93
CA CYS A 84 -1.55 0.25 2.90
C CYS A 84 -2.72 1.03 2.33
N THR A 85 -2.85 1.03 1.01
CA THR A 85 -3.91 1.75 0.30
C THR A 85 -4.67 0.86 -0.65
N VAL A 86 -5.97 1.12 -0.81
CA VAL A 86 -6.77 0.72 -1.97
C VAL A 86 -7.52 1.94 -2.46
N GLY A 87 -7.20 2.41 -3.64
CA GLY A 87 -7.81 3.61 -4.22
C GLY A 87 -8.35 3.38 -5.61
N ARG A 88 -9.49 4.01 -5.95
CA ARG A 88 -10.00 4.00 -7.32
C ARG A 88 -9.08 4.77 -8.23
N ASP A 89 -8.98 4.32 -9.47
CA ASP A 89 -8.38 5.14 -10.53
C ASP A 89 -9.40 6.20 -10.99
N ILE A 90 -9.28 7.39 -10.42
CA ILE A 90 -10.16 8.52 -10.71
C ILE A 90 -10.04 9.01 -12.16
N ASN A 91 -8.93 8.71 -12.86
CA ASN A 91 -8.73 9.13 -14.25
C ASN A 91 -9.59 8.31 -15.23
N THR A 92 -10.01 7.11 -14.84
CA THR A 92 -10.88 6.25 -15.67
C THR A 92 -12.34 6.66 -15.63
N ARG A 93 -12.70 7.63 -14.79
CA ARG A 93 -14.07 8.14 -14.61
C ARG A 93 -15.08 7.00 -14.39
N ARG A 94 -16.32 7.16 -14.89
CA ARG A 94 -17.39 6.18 -14.72
C ARG A 94 -17.07 4.78 -15.27
N ARG A 95 -16.28 4.69 -16.34
CA ARG A 95 -15.97 3.41 -16.99
C ARG A 95 -15.07 2.51 -16.16
N GLY A 96 -14.15 3.09 -15.37
CA GLY A 96 -13.25 2.35 -14.49
C GLY A 96 -13.66 2.38 -13.01
N TYR A 97 -14.84 2.89 -12.68
CA TYR A 97 -15.28 3.08 -11.28
C TYR A 97 -15.28 1.80 -10.44
N HIS A 98 -15.42 0.64 -11.08
CA HIS A 98 -15.38 -0.67 -10.42
C HIS A 98 -13.95 -1.20 -10.17
N ARG A 99 -12.93 -0.44 -10.56
CA ARG A 99 -11.51 -0.83 -10.42
C ARG A 99 -10.81 0.01 -9.35
N GLY A 100 -9.87 -0.63 -8.66
CA GLY A 100 -8.98 0.04 -7.71
C GLY A 100 -7.55 -0.45 -7.87
N THR A 101 -6.61 0.30 -7.30
CA THR A 101 -5.20 -0.05 -7.22
C THR A 101 -4.80 -0.22 -5.77
N PHE A 102 -4.05 -1.27 -5.49
CA PHE A 102 -3.51 -1.60 -4.17
C PHE A 102 -2.05 -1.17 -4.06
N GLY A 103 -1.66 -0.68 -2.88
CA GLY A 103 -0.28 -0.41 -2.51
C GLY A 103 -0.03 -0.81 -1.06
N LEU A 104 1.16 -1.34 -0.77
CA LEU A 104 1.60 -1.74 0.56
C LEU A 104 3.09 -1.47 0.72
N VAL A 105 3.46 -0.77 1.77
CA VAL A 105 4.86 -0.56 2.17
C VAL A 105 5.01 -0.94 3.63
N VAL A 106 6.12 -1.64 3.96
CA VAL A 106 6.50 -2.00 5.34
C VAL A 106 7.94 -1.56 5.56
N ARG A 107 8.21 -0.80 6.63
CA ARG A 107 9.58 -0.44 7.03
C ARG A 107 10.44 -1.67 7.20
N LYS A 108 11.71 -1.56 6.83
CA LYS A 108 12.68 -2.64 6.84
C LYS A 108 12.75 -3.39 8.17
N GLU A 109 12.76 -2.65 9.28
CA GLU A 109 12.88 -3.17 10.64
C GLU A 109 11.68 -4.00 11.10
N TYR A 110 10.54 -3.85 10.39
CA TYR A 110 9.27 -4.52 10.70
C TYR A 110 8.89 -5.58 9.66
N ARG A 111 9.73 -5.83 8.63
CA ARG A 111 9.49 -6.89 7.64
C ARG A 111 9.67 -8.26 8.26
N GLY A 112 8.97 -9.25 7.72
CA GLY A 112 9.02 -10.64 8.22
C GLY A 112 8.16 -10.90 9.46
N ASP A 113 7.61 -9.86 10.10
CA ASP A 113 6.87 -9.93 11.37
C ASP A 113 5.34 -10.11 11.21
N GLY A 114 4.88 -10.40 9.99
CA GLY A 114 3.46 -10.66 9.69
C GLY A 114 2.62 -9.42 9.44
N ILE A 115 3.16 -8.21 9.62
CA ILE A 115 2.44 -6.93 9.53
C ILE A 115 1.81 -6.73 8.15
N GLY A 116 2.59 -6.96 7.08
CA GLY A 116 2.10 -6.77 5.71
C GLY A 116 0.89 -7.64 5.39
N GLU A 117 0.87 -8.90 5.86
CA GLU A 117 -0.24 -9.82 5.65
C GLU A 117 -1.51 -9.36 6.37
N VAL A 118 -1.39 -8.96 7.65
CA VAL A 118 -2.54 -8.51 8.45
C VAL A 118 -3.08 -7.17 7.92
N LEU A 119 -2.18 -6.22 7.64
CA LEU A 119 -2.55 -4.90 7.12
C LEU A 119 -3.23 -5.00 5.75
N MET A 120 -2.68 -5.80 4.82
CA MET A 120 -3.28 -6.08 3.52
C MET A 120 -4.70 -6.66 3.67
N LYS A 121 -4.87 -7.69 4.51
CA LYS A 121 -6.17 -8.32 4.74
C LYS A 121 -7.20 -7.29 5.21
N ILE A 122 -6.89 -6.53 6.25
CA ILE A 122 -7.81 -5.52 6.83
C ILE A 122 -8.13 -4.42 5.82
N THR A 123 -7.12 -3.95 5.04
CA THR A 123 -7.32 -2.91 4.04
C THR A 123 -8.21 -3.38 2.91
N MET A 124 -7.99 -4.59 2.39
CA MET A 124 -8.80 -5.18 1.33
C MET A 124 -10.24 -5.44 1.77
N GLU A 125 -10.44 -6.03 2.96
CA GLU A 125 -11.78 -6.24 3.52
C GLU A 125 -12.54 -4.91 3.70
N THR A 126 -11.83 -3.88 4.20
CA THR A 126 -12.39 -2.53 4.35
C THR A 126 -12.76 -1.92 2.99
N ALA A 127 -11.90 -2.11 1.98
CA ALA A 127 -12.15 -1.61 0.62
C ALA A 127 -13.37 -2.29 -0.01
N TRP A 128 -13.47 -3.62 0.09
CA TRP A 128 -14.66 -4.35 -0.41
C TRP A 128 -15.96 -3.91 0.26
N GLN A 129 -15.90 -3.52 1.53
CA GLN A 129 -17.10 -3.07 2.28
C GLN A 129 -17.46 -1.61 1.99
N LYS A 130 -16.47 -0.72 1.89
CA LYS A 130 -16.70 0.73 1.88
C LYS A 130 -16.60 1.39 0.51
N LEU A 131 -15.84 0.82 -0.44
CA LEU A 131 -15.77 1.35 -1.79
C LEU A 131 -16.89 0.76 -2.65
N ASN A 132 -18.06 1.39 -2.61
CA ASN A 132 -19.27 0.90 -3.30
C ASN A 132 -19.02 0.59 -4.78
N GLY A 133 -19.38 -0.62 -5.23
CA GLY A 133 -19.22 -1.04 -6.62
C GLY A 133 -17.79 -1.41 -7.03
N LEU A 134 -16.82 -1.45 -6.10
CA LEU A 134 -15.49 -2.00 -6.36
C LEU A 134 -15.62 -3.50 -6.66
N GLN A 135 -15.05 -3.95 -7.78
CA GLN A 135 -15.10 -5.35 -8.24
C GLN A 135 -13.71 -5.93 -8.50
N ILE A 136 -12.76 -5.10 -8.88
CA ILE A 136 -11.41 -5.52 -9.27
C ILE A 136 -10.41 -4.64 -8.55
N VAL A 137 -9.39 -5.25 -7.97
CA VAL A 137 -8.21 -4.53 -7.45
C VAL A 137 -6.97 -5.04 -8.18
N THR A 138 -6.18 -4.11 -8.69
CA THR A 138 -4.90 -4.39 -9.34
C THR A 138 -3.75 -3.90 -8.48
N LEU A 139 -2.57 -4.46 -8.69
CA LEU A 139 -1.31 -3.96 -8.14
C LEU A 139 -0.19 -4.13 -9.17
N HIS A 140 0.89 -3.39 -8.99
CA HIS A 140 2.14 -3.56 -9.70
C HIS A 140 3.22 -4.09 -8.75
N VAL A 141 4.04 -5.02 -9.21
CA VAL A 141 5.13 -5.60 -8.44
C VAL A 141 6.34 -5.86 -9.35
N LEU A 142 7.52 -5.48 -8.87
CA LEU A 142 8.76 -5.75 -9.59
C LEU A 142 9.01 -7.27 -9.69
N GLY A 143 9.45 -7.74 -10.86
CA GLY A 143 9.60 -9.16 -11.15
C GLY A 143 10.59 -9.91 -10.24
N ASN A 144 11.51 -9.20 -9.62
CA ASN A 144 12.46 -9.74 -8.63
C ASN A 144 11.97 -9.63 -7.17
N ASN A 145 10.81 -9.01 -6.90
CA ASN A 145 10.22 -8.98 -5.56
C ASN A 145 9.38 -10.24 -5.28
N THR A 146 10.05 -11.39 -5.19
CA THR A 146 9.39 -12.69 -5.00
C THR A 146 8.64 -12.81 -3.67
N ILE A 147 9.05 -12.04 -2.64
CA ILE A 147 8.40 -12.04 -1.33
C ILE A 147 7.01 -11.43 -1.44
N ALA A 148 6.89 -10.26 -2.09
CA ALA A 148 5.60 -9.62 -2.28
C ALA A 148 4.70 -10.43 -3.23
N GLN A 149 5.24 -10.98 -4.31
CA GLN A 149 4.48 -11.84 -5.23
C GLN A 149 3.83 -13.01 -4.50
N LYS A 150 4.60 -13.75 -3.68
CA LYS A 150 4.07 -14.86 -2.86
C LYS A 150 2.99 -14.41 -1.86
N LEU A 151 3.14 -13.22 -1.28
CA LEU A 151 2.12 -12.67 -0.39
C LEU A 151 0.82 -12.40 -1.16
N TYR A 152 0.93 -11.79 -2.34
CA TYR A 152 -0.23 -11.45 -3.18
C TYR A 152 -0.91 -12.70 -3.72
N GLU A 153 -0.16 -13.70 -4.19
CA GLU A 153 -0.68 -15.01 -4.62
C GLU A 153 -1.42 -15.73 -3.49
N LYS A 154 -0.85 -15.74 -2.27
CA LYS A 154 -1.48 -16.31 -1.08
C LYS A 154 -2.83 -15.65 -0.78
N TYR A 155 -2.96 -14.35 -1.07
CA TYR A 155 -4.23 -13.61 -0.88
C TYR A 155 -5.23 -13.82 -2.03
N GLY A 156 -4.81 -14.40 -3.13
CA GLY A 156 -5.65 -14.71 -4.28
C GLY A 156 -5.45 -13.78 -5.49
N PHE A 157 -4.43 -12.93 -5.48
CA PHE A 157 -4.04 -12.19 -6.68
C PHE A 157 -3.41 -13.14 -7.71
N THR A 158 -3.70 -12.89 -8.99
CA THR A 158 -3.14 -13.61 -10.12
C THR A 158 -2.48 -12.63 -11.09
N GLU A 159 -1.37 -13.04 -11.72
CA GLU A 159 -0.74 -12.25 -12.78
C GLU A 159 -1.70 -12.08 -13.95
N CYS A 160 -1.87 -10.86 -14.43
CA CYS A 160 -2.72 -10.53 -15.57
C CYS A 160 -2.00 -9.73 -16.66
N GLY A 161 -0.77 -9.30 -16.39
CA GLY A 161 0.05 -8.58 -17.36
C GLY A 161 1.50 -8.49 -16.91
N ARG A 162 2.41 -8.34 -17.90
CA ARG A 162 3.83 -8.21 -17.66
C ARG A 162 4.47 -7.34 -18.73
N VAL A 163 5.20 -6.32 -18.30
CA VAL A 163 6.08 -5.54 -19.18
C VAL A 163 7.51 -5.99 -18.90
N LYS A 164 8.13 -6.64 -19.91
CA LYS A 164 9.53 -7.06 -19.79
C LYS A 164 10.42 -5.83 -19.67
N ASN A 165 11.38 -5.88 -18.72
CA ASN A 165 12.30 -4.79 -18.46
C ASN A 165 11.56 -3.46 -18.17
N GLY A 166 10.42 -3.52 -17.50
CA GLY A 166 9.54 -2.37 -17.27
C GLY A 166 10.06 -1.36 -16.26
N TYR A 167 10.97 -1.77 -15.37
CA TYR A 167 11.59 -0.91 -14.37
C TYR A 167 13.11 -1.01 -14.40
N TRP A 168 13.77 0.15 -14.23
CA TRP A 168 15.18 0.19 -13.84
C TRP A 168 15.27 -0.10 -12.33
N TYR A 169 16.10 -1.07 -11.93
CA TYR A 169 16.27 -1.43 -10.53
C TYR A 169 17.76 -1.76 -10.29
N HIS A 170 18.42 -0.97 -9.43
CA HIS A 170 19.88 -1.00 -9.23
C HIS A 170 20.64 -0.86 -10.56
N GLU A 171 21.39 -1.89 -10.97
CA GLU A 171 22.24 -1.87 -12.16
C GLU A 171 21.60 -2.57 -13.37
N GLY A 172 20.28 -2.82 -13.34
CA GLY A 172 19.61 -3.57 -14.41
C GLY A 172 18.14 -3.28 -14.56
N TYR A 173 17.53 -3.94 -15.55
CA TYR A 173 16.09 -3.87 -15.76
C TYR A 173 15.41 -5.10 -15.18
N VAL A 174 14.25 -4.91 -14.62
CA VAL A 174 13.37 -5.97 -14.10
C VAL A 174 11.97 -5.82 -14.70
N ASP A 175 11.23 -6.92 -14.75
CA ASP A 175 9.85 -6.89 -15.25
C ASP A 175 8.94 -6.08 -14.32
N ASP A 176 7.97 -5.37 -14.91
CA ASP A 176 6.79 -4.87 -14.22
C ASP A 176 5.67 -5.91 -14.35
N ILE A 177 5.28 -6.50 -13.25
CA ILE A 177 4.20 -7.49 -13.20
C ILE A 177 2.94 -6.81 -12.67
N THR A 178 1.87 -6.89 -13.43
CA THR A 178 0.53 -6.49 -12.97
C THR A 178 -0.21 -7.73 -12.47
N MET A 179 -0.70 -7.66 -11.24
CA MET A 179 -1.55 -8.71 -10.67
C MET A 179 -2.94 -8.14 -10.37
N LEU A 180 -3.95 -9.00 -10.37
CA LEU A 180 -5.32 -8.62 -10.03
C LEU A 180 -5.98 -9.64 -9.11
N ILE A 181 -6.97 -9.14 -8.35
CA ILE A 181 -7.95 -9.95 -7.64
C ILE A 181 -9.35 -9.41 -7.96
N GLN A 182 -10.31 -10.32 -8.15
CA GLN A 182 -11.72 -9.98 -8.24
C GLN A 182 -12.38 -10.08 -6.86
N ARG A 183 -13.42 -9.29 -6.65
CA ARG A 183 -14.20 -9.35 -5.42
C ARG A 183 -14.78 -10.77 -5.25
N PRO A 184 -14.58 -11.39 -4.06
CA PRO A 184 -15.15 -12.71 -3.75
C PRO A 184 -16.67 -12.78 -3.87
#